data_9c3a42d16523ee611f819960a6f6f966
#
_entry.id   9c3a42d16523ee611f819960a6f6f966
#
_cell.length_a   1.000
_cell.length_b   1.000
_cell.length_c   1.000
_cell.angle_alpha   90.00
_cell.angle_beta   90.00
_cell.angle_gamma   90.00
#
_symmetry.space_group_name_H-M   'P 1'
#
loop_
_entity.id
_entity.type
_entity.pdbx_description
1 polymer ?
#
loop_
_entity_poly.entity_id
_entity_poly.type
_entity_poly.pdbx_seq_one_letter_code
_entity_poly.pdbx_strand_id
1 'polypeptide(L)'
;MPDLPAKPVLDLAAAVSTFDAIPELIVRLAPIGYLYRGNRPETGGHLFILEAQPGVRTIHLHVVLYGSVPWRDYLVFRQALRIREDLRCRYAGLKRRLATLYPDDTAAYTAAKAEFIQGVLRGENSE
;
A
#
# COMPACT_ATOMS: atom_id res chain seq x y z
N MET A 1 -7.15 17.22 -20.41
CA MET A 1 -5.77 17.02 -20.01
C MET A 1 -5.31 15.65 -20.45
N PRO A 2 -4.71 15.59 -21.61
CA PRO A 2 -4.26 14.30 -22.08
C PRO A 2 -3.20 13.69 -21.18
N ASP A 3 -2.55 14.53 -20.41
CA ASP A 3 -1.45 14.07 -19.58
C ASP A 3 -1.83 13.93 -18.12
N LEU A 4 -3.13 13.71 -17.86
CA LEU A 4 -3.53 13.46 -16.50
C LEU A 4 -2.75 12.27 -15.95
N PRO A 5 -2.05 12.44 -14.83
CA PRO A 5 -1.39 11.31 -14.22
C PRO A 5 -2.42 10.31 -13.72
N ALA A 6 -1.98 9.07 -13.52
CA ALA A 6 -2.82 8.10 -12.87
C ALA A 6 -3.25 8.67 -11.52
N LYS A 7 -4.47 8.30 -11.09
CA LYS A 7 -4.98 8.80 -9.81
C LYS A 7 -4.02 8.43 -8.69
N PRO A 8 -3.86 9.33 -7.71
CA PRO A 8 -2.92 9.06 -6.63
C PRO A 8 -3.37 7.89 -5.77
N VAL A 9 -2.41 7.11 -5.34
CA VAL A 9 -2.64 6.00 -4.41
C VAL A 9 -1.99 6.36 -3.10
N LEU A 10 -2.79 6.39 -2.04
CA LEU A 10 -2.30 6.62 -0.70
C LEU A 10 -2.23 5.28 0.03
N ASP A 11 -1.06 4.97 0.59
CA ASP A 11 -0.87 3.73 1.31
C ASP A 11 -0.93 3.98 2.80
N LEU A 12 -1.81 3.27 3.48
CA LEU A 12 -1.94 3.30 4.93
C LEU A 12 -1.66 1.91 5.47
N ALA A 13 -1.08 1.86 6.65
CA ALA A 13 -0.90 0.60 7.35
C ALA A 13 -1.52 0.72 8.73
N ALA A 14 -2.23 -0.32 9.13
CA ALA A 14 -2.83 -0.40 10.45
C ALA A 14 -2.49 -1.75 11.06
N ALA A 15 -2.34 -1.78 12.38
CA ALA A 15 -1.95 -3.00 13.07
C ALA A 15 -3.09 -3.48 13.94
N VAL A 16 -3.31 -4.80 13.93
CA VAL A 16 -4.28 -5.44 14.81
C VAL A 16 -3.55 -6.47 15.65
N SER A 17 -4.13 -6.83 16.81
CA SER A 17 -3.51 -7.82 17.67
C SER A 17 -3.70 -9.23 17.14
N THR A 18 -4.74 -9.47 16.35
CA THR A 18 -4.99 -10.76 15.76
C THR A 18 -5.79 -10.59 14.49
N PHE A 19 -5.59 -11.50 13.51
CA PHE A 19 -6.39 -11.46 12.28
C PHE A 19 -7.82 -11.96 12.51
N ASP A 20 -8.15 -12.39 13.71
CA ASP A 20 -9.55 -12.67 14.03
C ASP A 20 -10.41 -11.42 13.94
N ALA A 21 -9.80 -10.24 13.96
CA ALA A 21 -10.52 -8.97 13.79
C ALA A 21 -10.94 -8.70 12.34
N ILE A 22 -10.38 -9.42 11.37
CA ILE A 22 -10.64 -9.10 9.97
C ILE A 22 -12.11 -9.20 9.59
N PRO A 23 -12.86 -10.25 9.96
CA PRO A 23 -14.28 -10.29 9.59
C PRO A 23 -15.08 -9.09 10.08
N GLU A 24 -14.81 -8.63 11.31
CA GLU A 24 -15.48 -7.46 11.83
C GLU A 24 -15.07 -6.19 11.09
N LEU A 25 -13.80 -6.09 10.73
CA LEU A 25 -13.32 -4.94 9.96
C LEU A 25 -13.99 -4.86 8.59
N ILE A 26 -14.19 -6.01 7.94
CA ILE A 26 -14.88 -6.03 6.66
C ILE A 26 -16.27 -5.41 6.81
N VAL A 27 -16.99 -5.81 7.85
CA VAL A 27 -18.34 -5.32 8.09
C VAL A 27 -18.33 -3.83 8.43
N ARG A 28 -17.41 -3.41 9.28
CA ARG A 28 -17.38 -2.02 9.75
C ARG A 28 -16.88 -1.05 8.71
N LEU A 29 -15.97 -1.48 7.84
CA LEU A 29 -15.38 -0.59 6.84
C LEU A 29 -16.19 -0.50 5.57
N ALA A 30 -17.06 -1.47 5.30
CA ALA A 30 -17.87 -1.46 4.09
C ALA A 30 -18.74 -0.21 3.95
N PRO A 31 -19.44 0.24 5.03
CA PRO A 31 -20.32 1.42 4.89
C PRO A 31 -19.57 2.70 4.51
N ILE A 32 -18.29 2.80 4.83
CA ILE A 32 -17.51 3.98 4.47
C ILE A 32 -16.75 3.79 3.17
N GLY A 33 -16.99 2.68 2.47
CA GLY A 33 -16.51 2.52 1.12
C GLY A 33 -15.33 1.59 0.93
N TYR A 34 -14.78 1.01 1.99
CA TYR A 34 -13.65 0.11 1.85
C TYR A 34 -14.11 -1.26 1.38
N LEU A 35 -13.45 -1.77 0.35
CA LEU A 35 -13.69 -3.11 -0.17
C LEU A 35 -12.53 -4.02 0.21
N TYR A 36 -12.86 -5.17 0.78
CA TYR A 36 -11.85 -6.14 1.18
C TYR A 36 -11.31 -6.85 -0.05
N ARG A 37 -9.97 -6.93 -0.17
CA ARG A 37 -9.31 -7.51 -1.33
C ARG A 37 -8.45 -8.71 -0.97
N GLY A 38 -8.65 -9.27 0.22
CA GLY A 38 -8.03 -10.54 0.58
C GLY A 38 -6.69 -10.41 1.27
N ASN A 39 -6.15 -11.57 1.59
CA ASN A 39 -4.82 -11.69 2.18
C ASN A 39 -3.78 -11.50 1.09
N ARG A 40 -2.79 -10.64 1.35
CA ARG A 40 -1.72 -10.35 0.41
C ARG A 40 -0.40 -10.80 1.00
N PRO A 41 0.06 -12.01 0.67
CA PRO A 41 1.30 -12.53 1.26
C PRO A 41 2.51 -11.63 1.04
N GLU A 42 2.58 -10.95 -0.09
CA GLU A 42 3.71 -10.09 -0.40
C GLU A 42 3.81 -8.88 0.53
N THR A 43 2.73 -8.50 1.19
CA THR A 43 2.75 -7.41 2.17
C THR A 43 2.57 -7.91 3.59
N GLY A 44 2.30 -9.20 3.76
CA GLY A 44 2.16 -9.80 5.08
C GLY A 44 0.86 -9.49 5.79
N GLY A 45 -0.16 -9.03 5.07
CA GLY A 45 -1.41 -8.66 5.70
C GLY A 45 -2.60 -8.71 4.77
N HIS A 46 -3.68 -8.09 5.22
CA HIS A 46 -4.94 -8.04 4.49
C HIS A 46 -5.13 -6.66 3.89
N LEU A 47 -5.65 -6.62 2.66
CA LEU A 47 -5.77 -5.37 1.91
C LEU A 47 -7.23 -4.96 1.80
N PHE A 48 -7.49 -3.68 2.11
CA PHE A 48 -8.75 -3.03 1.85
C PHE A 48 -8.49 -1.85 0.92
N ILE A 49 -9.42 -1.58 -0.01
CA ILE A 49 -9.25 -0.49 -0.95
C ILE A 49 -10.47 0.43 -0.87
N LEU A 50 -10.22 1.71 -0.78
CA LEU A 50 -11.24 2.74 -0.83
C LEU A 50 -10.96 3.64 -2.03
N GLU A 51 -11.96 3.76 -2.91
CA GLU A 51 -11.93 4.76 -3.96
C GLU A 51 -13.04 5.76 -3.67
N ALA A 52 -12.66 6.83 -2.96
CA ALA A 52 -13.65 7.79 -2.45
C ALA A 52 -14.40 8.47 -3.58
N GLN A 53 -13.69 8.85 -4.64
CA GLN A 53 -14.29 9.47 -5.81
C GLN A 53 -13.55 8.93 -7.02
N PRO A 54 -14.29 8.44 -8.04
CA PRO A 54 -13.64 7.87 -9.22
C PRO A 54 -12.63 8.85 -9.82
N GLY A 55 -11.41 8.36 -10.05
CA GLY A 55 -10.38 9.17 -10.67
C GLY A 55 -9.67 10.16 -9.78
N VAL A 56 -10.10 10.31 -8.52
CA VAL A 56 -9.50 11.32 -7.64
C VAL A 56 -8.44 10.71 -6.74
N ARG A 57 -8.79 9.65 -5.99
CA ARG A 57 -7.85 9.07 -5.04
C ARG A 57 -8.26 7.64 -4.72
N THR A 58 -7.26 6.80 -4.57
CA THR A 58 -7.45 5.44 -4.08
C THR A 58 -6.61 5.28 -2.82
N ILE A 59 -7.20 4.67 -1.80
CA ILE A 59 -6.51 4.39 -0.55
C ILE A 59 -6.35 2.88 -0.43
N HIS A 60 -5.10 2.44 -0.26
CA HIS A 60 -4.78 1.06 0.03
C HIS A 60 -4.49 0.96 1.51
N LEU A 61 -5.36 0.29 2.25
CA LEU A 61 -5.18 0.08 3.68
C LEU A 61 -4.69 -1.34 3.89
N HIS A 62 -3.47 -1.46 4.41
CA HIS A 62 -2.86 -2.74 4.71
C HIS A 62 -3.01 -3.00 6.21
N VAL A 63 -3.69 -4.08 6.56
CA VAL A 63 -3.92 -4.46 7.96
C VAL A 63 -2.98 -5.60 8.30
N VAL A 64 -2.05 -5.37 9.22
CA VAL A 64 -1.02 -6.32 9.59
C VAL A 64 -1.07 -6.59 11.08
N LEU A 65 -0.34 -7.61 11.55
CA LEU A 65 -0.27 -7.90 12.96
C LEU A 65 0.67 -6.95 13.67
N TYR A 66 0.23 -6.40 14.78
CA TYR A 66 1.05 -5.53 15.60
C TYR A 66 2.29 -6.30 16.07
N GLY A 67 3.45 -5.65 15.95
CA GLY A 67 4.70 -6.26 16.36
C GLY A 67 5.27 -7.27 15.38
N SER A 68 4.59 -7.54 14.27
CA SER A 68 5.09 -8.48 13.27
C SER A 68 6.19 -7.84 12.42
N VAL A 69 6.90 -8.69 11.67
CA VAL A 69 7.92 -8.21 10.74
C VAL A 69 7.31 -7.25 9.71
N PRO A 70 6.16 -7.57 9.07
CA PRO A 70 5.55 -6.61 8.15
C PRO A 70 5.25 -5.26 8.79
N TRP A 71 4.79 -5.24 10.05
CA TRP A 71 4.54 -3.97 10.74
C TRP A 71 5.82 -3.18 10.91
N ARG A 72 6.89 -3.84 11.37
CA ARG A 72 8.18 -3.18 11.52
C ARG A 72 8.72 -2.69 10.20
N ASP A 73 8.53 -3.47 9.14
CA ASP A 73 8.99 -3.09 7.81
C ASP A 73 8.28 -1.81 7.34
N TYR A 74 6.99 -1.70 7.59
CA TYR A 74 6.27 -0.46 7.26
C TYR A 74 6.86 0.73 8.00
N LEU A 75 7.17 0.56 9.27
CA LEU A 75 7.72 1.66 10.06
C LEU A 75 9.11 2.06 9.56
N VAL A 76 9.95 1.08 9.24
CA VAL A 76 11.29 1.35 8.71
C VAL A 76 11.19 2.03 7.35
N PHE A 77 10.34 1.52 6.48
CA PHE A 77 10.17 2.10 5.15
C PHE A 77 9.65 3.53 5.24
N ARG A 78 8.67 3.77 6.10
CA ARG A 78 8.14 5.12 6.31
C ARG A 78 9.23 6.07 6.77
N GLN A 79 10.08 5.61 7.68
CA GLN A 79 11.16 6.44 8.18
C GLN A 79 12.17 6.75 7.06
N ALA A 80 12.48 5.76 6.23
CA ALA A 80 13.38 5.99 5.10
C ALA A 80 12.82 7.05 4.15
N LEU A 81 11.51 6.99 3.88
CA LEU A 81 10.88 7.99 3.02
C LEU A 81 10.92 9.38 3.64
N ARG A 82 10.80 9.46 4.97
CA ARG A 82 10.84 10.75 5.64
C ARG A 82 12.23 11.38 5.57
N ILE A 83 13.27 10.57 5.61
CA ILE A 83 14.63 11.06 5.64
C ILE A 83 15.17 11.34 4.24
N ARG A 84 14.80 10.49 3.27
CA ARG A 84 15.40 10.55 1.95
C ARG A 84 14.40 11.03 0.90
N GLU A 85 14.62 12.24 0.43
CA GLU A 85 13.77 12.82 -0.59
C GLU A 85 13.86 12.06 -1.90
N ASP A 86 15.04 11.55 -2.25
CA ASP A 86 15.20 10.80 -3.48
C ASP A 86 14.35 9.53 -3.48
N LEU A 87 14.23 8.86 -2.32
CA LEU A 87 13.36 7.69 -2.22
C LEU A 87 11.90 8.07 -2.37
N ARG A 88 11.49 9.21 -1.78
CA ARG A 88 10.11 9.66 -1.94
C ARG A 88 9.78 9.88 -3.41
N CYS A 89 10.67 10.51 -4.14
CA CYS A 89 10.45 10.78 -5.56
C CYS A 89 10.38 9.50 -6.37
N ARG A 90 11.29 8.57 -6.10
CA ARG A 90 11.28 7.29 -6.80
C ARG A 90 10.02 6.49 -6.51
N TYR A 91 9.60 6.48 -5.24
CA TYR A 91 8.43 5.74 -4.84
C TYR A 91 7.17 6.33 -5.47
N ALA A 92 7.04 7.64 -5.45
CA ALA A 92 5.91 8.30 -6.08
C ALA A 92 5.86 8.02 -7.58
N GLY A 93 7.01 8.08 -8.25
CA GLY A 93 7.09 7.77 -9.68
C GLY A 93 6.73 6.33 -9.97
N LEU A 94 7.20 5.40 -9.14
CA LEU A 94 6.87 4.00 -9.29
C LEU A 94 5.37 3.77 -9.16
N LYS A 95 4.74 4.36 -8.15
CA LYS A 95 3.31 4.16 -7.94
C LYS A 95 2.50 4.68 -9.12
N ARG A 96 2.89 5.83 -9.67
CA ARG A 96 2.20 6.36 -10.85
C ARG A 96 2.34 5.42 -12.03
N ARG A 97 3.55 4.91 -12.26
CA ARG A 97 3.80 3.98 -13.36
C ARG A 97 3.00 2.69 -13.20
N LEU A 98 2.98 2.15 -11.98
CA LEU A 98 2.27 0.90 -11.72
C LEU A 98 0.76 1.08 -11.85
N ALA A 99 0.24 2.24 -11.43
CA ALA A 99 -1.19 2.51 -11.59
C ALA A 99 -1.57 2.59 -13.07
N THR A 100 -0.67 3.06 -13.92
CA THR A 100 -0.89 3.08 -15.35
C THR A 100 -0.79 1.69 -15.97
N LEU A 101 0.19 0.90 -15.52
CA LEU A 101 0.40 -0.45 -16.07
C LEU A 101 -0.67 -1.44 -15.61
N TYR A 102 -1.12 -1.30 -14.38
CA TYR A 102 -2.03 -2.27 -13.76
C TYR A 102 -3.24 -1.56 -13.17
N PRO A 103 -4.03 -0.86 -14.00
CA PRO A 103 -5.15 -0.07 -13.45
C PRO A 103 -6.21 -0.94 -12.77
N ASP A 104 -6.35 -2.20 -13.21
CA ASP A 104 -7.36 -3.09 -12.67
C ASP A 104 -6.79 -4.35 -12.06
N ASP A 105 -5.46 -4.46 -11.98
CA ASP A 105 -4.80 -5.65 -11.45
C ASP A 105 -4.12 -5.30 -10.14
N THR A 106 -4.90 -5.32 -9.06
CA THR A 106 -4.40 -4.96 -7.74
C THR A 106 -3.29 -5.90 -7.28
N ALA A 107 -3.39 -7.18 -7.62
CA ALA A 107 -2.37 -8.14 -7.19
C ALA A 107 -1.02 -7.83 -7.84
N ALA A 108 -1.01 -7.55 -9.15
CA ALA A 108 0.24 -7.22 -9.84
C ALA A 108 0.82 -5.90 -9.33
N TYR A 109 -0.04 -4.92 -9.12
CA TYR A 109 0.37 -3.62 -8.58
C TYR A 109 1.05 -3.81 -7.21
N THR A 110 0.39 -4.56 -6.33
CA THR A 110 0.88 -4.75 -4.97
C THR A 110 2.19 -5.52 -4.95
N ALA A 111 2.29 -6.57 -5.79
CA ALA A 111 3.52 -7.35 -5.83
C ALA A 111 4.71 -6.54 -6.33
N ALA A 112 4.50 -5.72 -7.36
CA ALA A 112 5.59 -4.90 -7.90
C ALA A 112 6.01 -3.82 -6.91
N LYS A 113 5.05 -3.23 -6.19
CA LYS A 113 5.35 -2.25 -5.17
C LYS A 113 6.12 -2.87 -4.02
N ALA A 114 5.73 -4.07 -3.61
CA ALA A 114 6.41 -4.78 -2.52
C ALA A 114 7.86 -5.06 -2.86
N GLU A 115 8.17 -5.34 -4.11
CA GLU A 115 9.54 -5.59 -4.53
C GLU A 115 10.42 -4.35 -4.31
N PHE A 116 9.90 -3.17 -4.64
CA PHE A 116 10.63 -1.93 -4.40
C PHE A 116 10.85 -1.71 -2.90
N ILE A 117 9.80 -1.94 -2.10
CA ILE A 117 9.88 -1.75 -0.66
C ILE A 117 10.94 -2.68 -0.07
N GLN A 118 10.95 -3.95 -0.48
CA GLN A 118 11.93 -4.90 0.01
C GLN A 118 13.35 -4.50 -0.38
N GLY A 119 13.52 -3.94 -1.57
CA GLY A 119 14.82 -3.43 -1.99
C GLY A 119 15.32 -2.32 -1.08
N VAL A 120 14.43 -1.40 -0.71
CA VAL A 120 14.80 -0.32 0.21
C VAL A 120 15.18 -0.88 1.58
N LEU A 121 14.39 -1.84 2.07
CA LEU A 121 14.65 -2.44 3.38
C LEU A 121 15.99 -3.18 3.42
N ARG A 122 16.40 -3.75 2.29
CA ARG A 122 17.70 -4.42 2.20
C ARG A 122 18.85 -3.46 1.95
N GLY A 123 18.57 -2.17 1.78
CA GLY A 123 19.59 -1.19 1.50
C GLY A 123 20.04 -1.12 0.06
N GLU A 124 19.33 -1.77 -0.85
CA GLU A 124 19.75 -1.82 -2.25
C GLU A 124 19.57 -0.49 -2.97
N ASN A 125 18.70 0.38 -2.46
CA ASN A 125 18.43 1.67 -3.05
C ASN A 125 18.98 2.80 -2.21
N SER A 126 20.04 2.54 -1.47
CA SER A 126 20.56 3.51 -0.51
C SER A 126 21.49 4.54 -1.14
N GLU A 127 21.78 4.44 -2.40
CA GLU A 127 22.66 5.41 -3.07
C GLU A 127 21.92 6.60 -3.59
#